data_7ab08de9cd2f903c4ca48af02e7c9595
#
_entry.id   7ab08de9cd2f903c4ca48af02e7c9595
#
_cell.length_a   1.000
_cell.length_b   1.000
_cell.length_c   1.000
_cell.angle_alpha   90.00
_cell.angle_beta   90.00
_cell.angle_gamma   90.00
#
_symmetry.space_group_name_H-M   'P 1'
#
loop_
_entity.id
_entity.type
_entity.pdbx_description
1 polymer ?
#
loop_
_entity_poly.entity_id
_entity_poly.type
_entity_poly.pdbx_seq_one_letter_code
_entity_poly.pdbx_strand_id
1 'polypeptide(L)'
;MKTRIKWVEGVSFVAETGSGHSVMVDGAPEQGGRNLGIRPMELVLAGAAACTAFDVIVILRKGRQPVADCVVEAEARRAGTDPKVFTHIHLRYAIAGRGLDHHQVQRAVKLSKEKYCSATIMLAKTAEITHEVVIVDGDALPVPGA
;
A
#
# COMPACT_ATOMS: atom_id res chain seq x y z
N MET A 1 -2.55 -2.38 19.87
CA MET A 1 -1.52 -1.92 18.91
C MET A 1 -0.84 -0.69 19.49
N LYS A 2 0.50 -0.57 19.36
CA LYS A 2 1.28 0.56 19.89
C LYS A 2 2.37 0.92 18.88
N THR A 3 2.63 2.22 18.72
CA THR A 3 3.79 2.76 18.00
C THR A 3 4.40 3.90 18.80
N ARG A 4 5.68 4.17 18.59
CA ARG A 4 6.43 5.26 19.21
C ARG A 4 7.17 6.01 18.10
N ILE A 5 7.03 7.32 18.11
CA ILE A 5 7.76 8.21 17.19
C ILE A 5 8.81 8.96 18.01
N LYS A 6 10.08 8.73 17.67
CA LYS A 6 11.21 9.40 18.31
C LYS A 6 11.79 10.43 17.35
N TRP A 7 11.78 11.70 17.75
CA TRP A 7 12.50 12.74 17.03
C TRP A 7 14.02 12.52 17.11
N VAL A 8 14.69 12.68 16.00
CA VAL A 8 16.15 12.56 15.89
C VAL A 8 16.80 13.94 15.78
N GLU A 9 16.52 14.63 14.69
CA GLU A 9 16.99 16.01 14.44
C GLU A 9 16.17 16.63 13.29
N GLY A 10 16.14 17.98 13.20
CA GLY A 10 15.42 18.69 12.14
C GLY A 10 13.97 18.23 12.05
N VAL A 11 13.58 17.66 10.92
CA VAL A 11 12.26 17.03 10.68
C VAL A 11 12.37 15.52 10.48
N SER A 12 13.42 14.90 11.01
CA SER A 12 13.67 13.44 10.90
C SER A 12 13.27 12.72 12.18
N PHE A 13 12.63 11.57 12.02
CA PHE A 13 12.09 10.75 13.11
C PHE A 13 12.37 9.28 12.87
N VAL A 14 12.40 8.49 13.94
CA VAL A 14 12.32 7.02 13.89
C VAL A 14 10.94 6.60 14.39
N ALA A 15 10.21 5.87 13.59
CA ALA A 15 8.97 5.22 13.96
C ALA A 15 9.24 3.78 14.35
N GLU A 16 8.89 3.41 15.59
CA GLU A 16 9.04 2.08 16.15
C GLU A 16 7.67 1.45 16.35
N THR A 17 7.52 0.19 15.97
CA THR A 17 6.26 -0.54 16.10
C THR A 17 6.29 -1.54 17.25
N GLY A 18 5.12 -1.90 17.76
CA GLY A 18 5.00 -2.93 18.80
C GLY A 18 5.44 -4.34 18.37
N SER A 19 5.64 -4.57 17.07
CA SER A 19 6.21 -5.81 16.51
C SER A 19 7.74 -5.83 16.47
N GLY A 20 8.41 -4.77 16.98
CA GLY A 20 9.87 -4.71 17.07
C GLY A 20 10.58 -4.21 15.81
N HIS A 21 9.86 -3.62 14.88
CA HIS A 21 10.43 -3.05 13.65
C HIS A 21 10.44 -1.53 13.70
N SER A 22 11.33 -0.92 12.93
CA SER A 22 11.43 0.52 12.82
C SER A 22 11.58 0.98 11.37
N VAL A 23 11.18 2.22 11.12
CA VAL A 23 11.37 2.90 9.84
C VAL A 23 11.79 4.34 10.09
N MET A 24 12.72 4.86 9.26
CA MET A 24 13.07 6.27 9.24
C MET A 24 11.98 7.06 8.52
N VAL A 25 11.54 8.14 9.15
CA VAL A 25 10.57 9.10 8.60
C VAL A 25 11.27 10.45 8.48
N ASP A 26 11.13 11.12 7.34
CA ASP A 26 11.77 12.42 7.11
C ASP A 26 10.84 13.37 6.34
N GLY A 27 11.13 14.65 6.44
CA GLY A 27 10.46 15.68 5.66
C GLY A 27 10.99 15.81 4.23
N ALA A 28 10.27 16.57 3.40
CA ALA A 28 10.78 16.98 2.10
C ALA A 28 11.90 18.01 2.27
N PRO A 29 12.86 18.14 1.32
CA PRO A 29 13.94 19.13 1.39
C PRO A 29 13.43 20.56 1.58
N GLU A 30 12.32 20.91 0.94
CA GLU A 30 11.68 22.23 1.04
C GLU A 30 11.14 22.54 2.45
N GLN A 31 11.00 21.52 3.28
CA GLN A 31 10.57 21.60 4.69
C GLN A 31 11.73 21.39 5.68
N GLY A 32 12.97 21.38 5.19
CA GLY A 32 14.16 21.15 6.01
C GLY A 32 14.52 19.67 6.21
N GLY A 33 13.92 18.77 5.45
CA GLY A 33 14.27 17.36 5.44
C GLY A 33 15.52 17.09 4.59
N ARG A 34 16.10 15.91 4.75
CA ARG A 34 17.29 15.45 4.02
C ARG A 34 17.01 14.27 3.11
N ASN A 35 15.74 13.90 2.97
CA ASN A 35 15.28 12.74 2.19
C ASN A 35 15.93 11.42 2.64
N LEU A 36 16.12 11.25 3.95
CA LEU A 36 16.73 10.06 4.55
C LEU A 36 15.70 8.99 4.93
N GLY A 37 14.42 9.25 4.76
CA GLY A 37 13.34 8.34 5.11
C GLY A 37 12.06 8.61 4.33
N ILE A 38 11.09 7.72 4.52
CA ILE A 38 9.76 7.84 3.94
C ILE A 38 9.03 9.05 4.54
N ARG A 39 8.25 9.78 3.73
CA ARG A 39 7.44 10.89 4.23
C ARG A 39 6.22 10.38 5.00
N PRO A 40 5.70 11.12 5.99
CA PRO A 40 4.56 10.68 6.80
C PRO A 40 3.35 10.23 5.97
N MET A 41 2.97 10.99 4.95
CA MET A 41 1.81 10.64 4.11
C MET A 41 2.12 9.51 3.11
N GLU A 42 3.36 9.35 2.68
CA GLU A 42 3.81 8.18 1.92
C GLU A 42 3.72 6.92 2.77
N LEU A 43 4.07 6.99 4.06
CA LEU A 43 3.94 5.85 4.98
C LEU A 43 2.47 5.43 5.16
N VAL A 44 1.54 6.39 5.22
CA VAL A 44 0.09 6.11 5.28
C VAL A 44 -0.36 5.41 4.01
N LEU A 45 0.07 5.90 2.83
CA LEU A 45 -0.27 5.31 1.53
C LEU A 45 0.33 3.91 1.37
N ALA A 46 1.61 3.74 1.71
CA ALA A 46 2.30 2.46 1.68
C ALA A 46 1.65 1.44 2.63
N GLY A 47 1.26 1.88 3.84
CA GLY A 47 0.51 1.05 4.79
C GLY A 47 -0.84 0.58 4.24
N ALA A 48 -1.56 1.44 3.51
CA ALA A 48 -2.81 1.07 2.87
C ALA A 48 -2.59 0.06 1.73
N ALA A 49 -1.59 0.28 0.87
CA ALA A 49 -1.23 -0.65 -0.20
C ALA A 49 -0.78 -2.02 0.36
N ALA A 50 0.06 -2.02 1.39
CA ALA A 50 0.50 -3.25 2.05
C ALA A 50 -0.65 -4.01 2.72
N CYS A 51 -1.59 -3.29 3.36
CA CYS A 51 -2.76 -3.89 4.00
C CYS A 51 -3.64 -4.65 2.99
N THR A 52 -3.95 -4.02 1.86
CA THR A 52 -4.76 -4.68 0.83
C THR A 52 -3.99 -5.79 0.10
N ALA A 53 -2.69 -5.63 -0.17
CA ALA A 53 -1.85 -6.67 -0.74
C ALA A 53 -1.83 -7.92 0.14
N PHE A 54 -1.67 -7.75 1.46
CA PHE A 54 -1.71 -8.84 2.43
C PHE A 54 -3.03 -9.62 2.34
N ASP A 55 -4.16 -8.92 2.34
CA ASP A 55 -5.48 -9.56 2.25
C ASP A 55 -5.63 -10.36 0.96
N VAL A 56 -5.27 -9.76 -0.17
CA VAL A 56 -5.37 -10.40 -1.50
C VAL A 56 -4.56 -11.70 -1.53
N ILE A 57 -3.31 -11.67 -1.06
CA ILE A 57 -2.45 -12.87 -1.01
C ILE A 57 -3.03 -13.92 -0.08
N VAL A 58 -3.53 -13.54 1.10
CA VAL A 58 -4.14 -14.49 2.05
C VAL A 58 -5.39 -15.15 1.44
N ILE A 59 -6.25 -14.37 0.76
CA ILE A 59 -7.47 -14.88 0.12
C ILE A 59 -7.12 -15.85 -1.01
N LEU A 60 -6.16 -15.46 -1.88
CA LEU A 60 -5.74 -16.30 -3.00
C LEU A 60 -5.10 -17.60 -2.53
N ARG A 61 -4.24 -17.56 -1.51
CA ARG A 61 -3.65 -18.78 -0.92
C ARG A 61 -4.70 -19.70 -0.28
N LYS A 62 -5.70 -19.15 0.43
CA LYS A 62 -6.83 -19.93 0.94
C LYS A 62 -7.65 -20.53 -0.18
N GLY A 63 -7.78 -19.84 -1.32
CA GLY A 63 -8.39 -20.33 -2.55
C GLY A 63 -7.49 -21.31 -3.34
N ARG A 64 -6.32 -21.69 -2.83
CA ARG A 64 -5.32 -22.54 -3.48
C ARG A 64 -4.90 -22.06 -4.85
N GLN A 65 -4.88 -20.74 -5.04
CA GLN A 65 -4.41 -20.14 -6.28
C GLN A 65 -2.87 -20.16 -6.33
N PRO A 66 -2.28 -20.52 -7.47
CA PRO A 66 -0.82 -20.63 -7.62
C PRO A 66 -0.17 -19.27 -7.84
N VAL A 67 -0.28 -18.37 -6.85
CA VAL A 67 0.34 -17.04 -6.90
C VAL A 67 1.85 -17.18 -6.74
N ALA A 68 2.59 -16.65 -7.70
CA ALA A 68 4.06 -16.62 -7.72
C ALA A 68 4.62 -15.24 -7.35
N ASP A 69 3.95 -14.16 -7.80
CA ASP A 69 4.39 -12.78 -7.53
C ASP A 69 3.20 -11.83 -7.40
N CYS A 70 3.38 -10.73 -6.67
CA CYS A 70 2.35 -9.71 -6.48
C CYS A 70 2.98 -8.35 -6.20
N VAL A 71 2.60 -7.36 -6.99
CA VAL A 71 2.94 -5.95 -6.75
C VAL A 71 1.64 -5.16 -6.64
N VAL A 72 1.57 -4.27 -5.64
CA VAL A 72 0.49 -3.29 -5.52
C VAL A 72 1.11 -1.90 -5.57
N GLU A 73 0.83 -1.19 -6.65
CA GLU A 73 1.20 0.20 -6.81
C GLU A 73 0.05 1.08 -6.32
N ALA A 74 0.38 2.16 -5.62
CA ALA A 74 -0.59 3.11 -5.11
C ALA A 74 -0.22 4.53 -5.53
N GLU A 75 -1.11 5.20 -6.24
CA GLU A 75 -1.01 6.61 -6.57
C GLU A 75 -2.09 7.39 -5.84
N ALA A 76 -1.75 8.59 -5.33
CA ALA A 76 -2.70 9.39 -4.58
C ALA A 76 -2.63 10.87 -4.94
N ARG A 77 -3.79 11.53 -4.88
CA ARG A 77 -3.90 12.99 -4.90
C ARG A 77 -4.33 13.48 -3.53
N ARG A 78 -3.82 14.66 -3.16
CA ARG A 78 -4.14 15.32 -1.89
C ARG A 78 -4.93 16.60 -2.14
N ALA A 79 -5.67 17.06 -1.14
CA ALA A 79 -6.34 18.37 -1.18
C ALA A 79 -5.31 19.49 -1.38
N GLY A 80 -5.70 20.52 -2.15
CA GLY A 80 -4.85 21.69 -2.41
C GLY A 80 -4.70 22.62 -1.21
N THR A 81 -5.64 22.56 -0.26
CA THR A 81 -5.68 23.36 0.97
C THR A 81 -5.55 22.49 2.21
N ASP A 82 -5.12 23.05 3.32
CA ASP A 82 -5.07 22.35 4.60
C ASP A 82 -6.48 22.08 5.18
N PRO A 83 -6.63 20.88 5.79
CA PRO A 83 -5.69 19.76 5.87
C PRO A 83 -5.57 19.03 4.53
N LYS A 84 -4.33 18.79 4.09
CA LYS A 84 -4.03 18.12 2.80
C LYS A 84 -4.28 16.61 2.90
N VAL A 85 -5.53 16.22 3.11
CA VAL A 85 -5.96 14.81 3.13
C VAL A 85 -5.87 14.19 1.73
N PHE A 86 -5.85 12.87 1.65
CA PHE A 86 -6.06 12.20 0.37
C PHE A 86 -7.48 12.44 -0.13
N THR A 87 -7.60 12.80 -1.40
CA THR A 87 -8.88 12.97 -2.12
C THR A 87 -9.14 11.85 -3.10
N HIS A 88 -8.08 11.29 -3.68
CA HIS A 88 -8.14 10.15 -4.60
C HIS A 88 -6.97 9.22 -4.33
N ILE A 89 -7.24 7.92 -4.39
CA ILE A 89 -6.22 6.86 -4.33
C ILE A 89 -6.54 5.86 -5.44
N HIS A 90 -5.57 5.59 -6.30
CA HIS A 90 -5.66 4.53 -7.29
C HIS A 90 -4.72 3.38 -6.91
N LEU A 91 -5.24 2.16 -6.91
CA LEU A 91 -4.51 0.94 -6.57
C LEU A 91 -4.42 0.04 -7.80
N ARG A 92 -3.21 -0.21 -8.28
CA ARG A 92 -2.95 -1.16 -9.36
C ARG A 92 -2.39 -2.45 -8.79
N TYR A 93 -3.14 -3.54 -8.98
CA TYR A 93 -2.72 -4.88 -8.55
C TYR A 93 -2.15 -5.62 -9.75
N ALA A 94 -0.88 -5.94 -9.75
CA ALA A 94 -0.26 -6.85 -10.70
C ALA A 94 0.03 -8.17 -9.99
N ILE A 95 -0.55 -9.27 -10.49
CA ILE A 95 -0.46 -10.59 -9.86
C ILE A 95 -0.03 -11.61 -10.90
N ALA A 96 1.06 -12.32 -10.64
CA ALA A 96 1.59 -13.36 -11.50
C ALA A 96 1.38 -14.75 -10.88
N GLY A 97 1.16 -15.73 -11.74
CA GLY A 97 1.06 -17.15 -11.39
C GLY A 97 0.56 -17.98 -12.56
N ARG A 98 1.06 -19.19 -12.70
CA ARG A 98 0.66 -20.09 -13.80
C ARG A 98 -0.70 -20.70 -13.52
N GLY A 99 -1.66 -20.43 -14.41
CA GLY A 99 -3.01 -20.97 -14.29
C GLY A 99 -3.85 -20.31 -13.18
N LEU A 100 -3.61 -19.04 -12.89
CA LEU A 100 -4.47 -18.26 -11.99
C LEU A 100 -5.90 -18.18 -12.54
N ASP A 101 -6.86 -18.46 -11.70
CA ASP A 101 -8.28 -18.21 -12.00
C ASP A 101 -8.56 -16.69 -11.89
N HIS A 102 -8.81 -16.04 -13.02
CA HIS A 102 -9.08 -14.63 -13.11
C HIS A 102 -10.26 -14.18 -12.23
N HIS A 103 -11.33 -15.01 -12.14
CA HIS A 103 -12.47 -14.71 -11.29
C HIS A 103 -12.09 -14.71 -9.79
N GLN A 104 -11.25 -15.68 -9.37
CA GLN A 104 -10.77 -15.73 -7.99
C GLN A 104 -9.88 -14.56 -7.66
N VAL A 105 -9.02 -14.10 -8.60
CA VAL A 105 -8.19 -12.91 -8.41
C VAL A 105 -9.06 -11.66 -8.25
N GLN A 106 -10.01 -11.43 -9.17
CA GLN A 106 -10.93 -10.29 -9.09
C GLN A 106 -11.76 -10.32 -7.79
N ARG A 107 -12.22 -11.50 -7.40
CA ARG A 107 -12.95 -11.69 -6.14
C ARG A 107 -12.09 -11.37 -4.92
N ALA A 108 -10.80 -11.75 -4.91
CA ALA A 108 -9.90 -11.48 -3.81
C ALA A 108 -9.70 -9.97 -3.60
N VAL A 109 -9.44 -9.23 -4.69
CA VAL A 109 -9.30 -7.77 -4.65
C VAL A 109 -10.61 -7.10 -4.17
N LYS A 110 -11.76 -7.53 -4.70
CA LYS A 110 -13.06 -7.01 -4.27
C LYS A 110 -13.31 -7.24 -2.78
N LEU A 111 -13.05 -8.45 -2.29
CA LEU A 111 -13.23 -8.79 -0.87
C LEU A 111 -12.30 -7.98 0.05
N SER A 112 -11.05 -7.77 -0.34
CA SER A 112 -10.14 -6.91 0.41
C SER A 112 -10.72 -5.50 0.50
N LYS A 113 -11.06 -4.89 -0.62
CA LYS A 113 -11.58 -3.52 -0.69
C LYS A 113 -12.87 -3.30 0.10
N GLU A 114 -13.83 -4.24 -0.02
CA GLU A 114 -15.18 -4.04 0.53
C GLU A 114 -15.34 -4.55 1.97
N LYS A 115 -14.48 -5.46 2.42
CA LYS A 115 -14.72 -6.16 3.69
C LYS A 115 -13.51 -6.24 4.62
N TYR A 116 -12.29 -6.44 4.11
CA TYR A 116 -11.19 -6.85 4.98
C TYR A 116 -10.14 -5.76 5.20
N CYS A 117 -9.79 -4.98 4.18
CA CYS A 117 -8.73 -3.99 4.32
C CYS A 117 -9.17 -2.79 5.16
N SER A 118 -8.84 -2.83 6.45
CA SER A 118 -9.17 -1.74 7.38
C SER A 118 -8.61 -0.39 6.92
N ALA A 119 -7.40 -0.37 6.34
CA ALA A 119 -6.75 0.87 5.92
C ALA A 119 -7.50 1.53 4.76
N THR A 120 -7.83 0.79 3.70
CA THR A 120 -8.58 1.35 2.55
C THR A 120 -10.00 1.74 2.94
N ILE A 121 -10.67 0.97 3.80
CA ILE A 121 -12.02 1.30 4.30
C ILE A 121 -11.99 2.59 5.13
N MET A 122 -10.97 2.81 5.97
CA MET A 122 -10.81 4.07 6.70
C MET A 122 -10.57 5.24 5.76
N LEU A 123 -9.63 5.10 4.80
CA LEU A 123 -9.28 6.17 3.86
C LEU A 123 -10.42 6.50 2.89
N ALA A 124 -11.29 5.55 2.56
CA ALA A 124 -12.49 5.77 1.74
C ALA A 124 -13.51 6.72 2.36
N LYS A 125 -13.34 7.12 3.63
CA LYS A 125 -14.16 8.15 4.27
C LYS A 125 -13.83 9.57 3.78
N THR A 126 -12.64 9.77 3.24
CA THR A 126 -12.15 11.08 2.75
C THR A 126 -11.69 11.03 1.29
N ALA A 127 -11.33 9.87 0.76
CA ALA A 127 -10.79 9.69 -0.57
C ALA A 127 -11.66 8.76 -1.42
N GLU A 128 -11.78 9.09 -2.70
CA GLU A 128 -12.27 8.14 -3.70
C GLU A 128 -11.18 7.10 -3.97
N ILE A 129 -11.49 5.80 -3.81
CA ILE A 129 -10.54 4.71 -4.03
C ILE A 129 -10.95 3.90 -5.25
N THR A 130 -10.15 3.99 -6.30
CA THR A 130 -10.28 3.21 -7.54
C THR A 130 -9.23 2.12 -7.61
N HIS A 131 -9.42 1.12 -8.46
CA HIS A 131 -8.45 0.06 -8.64
C HIS A 131 -8.51 -0.55 -10.05
N GLU A 132 -7.38 -1.13 -10.45
CA GLU A 132 -7.27 -2.02 -11.60
C GLU A 132 -6.53 -3.31 -11.22
N VAL A 133 -6.75 -4.36 -11.98
CA VAL A 133 -6.12 -5.67 -11.75
C VAL A 133 -5.52 -6.16 -13.06
N VAL A 134 -4.21 -6.44 -13.03
CA VAL A 134 -3.44 -7.04 -14.13
C VAL A 134 -3.02 -8.44 -13.70
N ILE A 135 -3.31 -9.43 -14.52
CA ILE A 135 -2.96 -10.82 -14.26
C ILE A 135 -1.94 -11.25 -15.32
N VAL A 136 -0.81 -11.79 -14.86
CA VAL A 136 0.28 -12.25 -15.73
C VAL A 136 0.40 -13.78 -15.57
N ASP A 137 0.32 -14.50 -16.69
CA ASP A 137 0.59 -15.94 -16.68
C ASP A 137 2.12 -16.16 -16.70
N GLY A 138 2.68 -16.52 -15.56
CA GLY A 138 4.13 -16.65 -15.38
C GLY A 138 4.55 -16.66 -13.92
N ASP A 139 5.84 -16.87 -13.70
CA ASP A 139 6.40 -17.04 -12.35
C ASP A 139 6.86 -15.69 -11.71
N ALA A 140 6.90 -14.61 -12.49
CA ALA A 140 7.29 -13.29 -12.01
C ALA A 140 6.61 -12.19 -12.83
N LEU A 141 6.50 -11.02 -12.22
CA LEU A 141 6.08 -9.80 -12.91
C LEU A 141 7.27 -9.18 -13.67
N PRO A 142 7.04 -8.51 -14.81
CA PRO A 142 8.09 -7.78 -15.49
C PRO A 142 8.65 -6.69 -14.56
N VAL A 143 9.99 -6.57 -14.52
CA VAL A 143 10.66 -5.52 -13.75
C VAL A 143 10.34 -4.17 -14.40
N PRO A 144 9.81 -3.18 -13.69
CA PRO A 144 9.58 -1.87 -14.25
C PRO A 144 10.91 -1.25 -14.72
N GLY A 145 11.01 -0.91 -16.00
CA GLY A 145 12.17 -0.20 -16.55
C GLY A 145 13.35 -1.10 -17.02
N ALA A 146 13.11 -2.40 -17.23
CA ALA A 146 14.07 -3.26 -17.93
C ALA A 146 13.95 -3.14 -19.45
#